data_1dd8a0b05dbb09c6b59e0f785f144ae1
#
_entry.id   1dd8a0b05dbb09c6b59e0f785f144ae1
#
_cell.length_a   1.000
_cell.length_b   1.000
_cell.length_c   1.000
_cell.angle_alpha   90.00
_cell.angle_beta   90.00
_cell.angle_gamma   90.00
#
_symmetry.space_group_name_H-M   'P 1'
#
loop_
_entity.id
_entity.type
_entity.pdbx_description
1 polymer ?
#
loop_
_entity_poly.entity_id
_entity_poly.type
_entity_poly.pdbx_seq_one_letter_code
_entity_poly.pdbx_strand_id
1 'polypeptide(L)'
;ERGGGVYNSRGRPVIRDTVLSENVAKYGGGAIYNFGSNVRIISCSLKHNRAAYNGGGVYDYDSSGYVTDSVFTDNLAMFNGNAMYRGYRSATIVDEDCRFTMVHDTISGTGGFMVARGKQIGACCVGTGCLIVDEDSCVTVGGSWLGSNTTCEDQMLACPKPNTGDVNTDGIVDMMDLVLVMTSMQNTAKN
;
A
#
# COMPACT_ATOMS: atom_id res chain seq x y z
N GLU A 1 -19.37 20.60 8.24
CA GLU A 1 -19.40 19.32 8.96
C GLU A 1 -17.98 18.81 9.09
N ARG A 2 -17.66 18.21 10.25
CA ARG A 2 -16.43 17.48 10.54
C ARG A 2 -16.79 16.00 10.64
N GLY A 3 -16.03 15.11 9.99
CA GLY A 3 -16.37 13.69 9.92
C GLY A 3 -17.60 13.42 9.06
N GLY A 4 -17.40 13.00 7.82
CA GLY A 4 -18.52 12.71 6.91
C GLY A 4 -19.31 11.48 7.36
N GLY A 5 -18.63 10.44 7.82
CA GLY A 5 -19.22 9.21 8.34
C GLY A 5 -19.29 9.16 9.86
N VAL A 6 -18.17 9.44 10.53
CA VAL A 6 -18.03 9.32 11.98
C VAL A 6 -17.38 10.57 12.58
N TYR A 7 -17.93 11.10 13.66
CA TYR A 7 -17.35 12.14 14.48
C TYR A 7 -17.17 11.65 15.92
N ASN A 8 -15.93 11.57 16.37
CA ASN A 8 -15.60 11.18 17.74
C ASN A 8 -15.13 12.39 18.54
N SER A 9 -15.65 12.59 19.72
CA SER A 9 -15.25 13.66 20.62
C SER A 9 -14.98 13.13 22.03
N ARG A 10 -13.72 13.27 22.48
CA ARG A 10 -13.26 12.96 23.83
C ARG A 10 -13.59 11.54 24.31
N GLY A 11 -13.59 10.58 23.37
CA GLY A 11 -13.91 9.19 23.65
C GLY A 11 -12.75 8.23 23.38
N ARG A 12 -13.02 6.93 23.57
CA ARG A 12 -12.12 5.82 23.22
C ARG A 12 -12.86 4.80 22.35
N PRO A 13 -13.41 5.20 21.22
CA PRO A 13 -14.18 4.29 20.39
C PRO A 13 -13.30 3.25 19.74
N VAL A 14 -13.87 2.08 19.47
CA VAL A 14 -13.32 1.04 18.61
C VAL A 14 -14.20 0.93 17.39
N ILE A 15 -13.63 1.17 16.22
CA ILE A 15 -14.26 0.96 14.92
C ILE A 15 -13.56 -0.25 14.32
N ARG A 16 -14.32 -1.31 14.05
CA ARG A 16 -13.75 -2.54 13.53
C ARG A 16 -14.62 -3.15 12.44
N ASP A 17 -13.98 -3.91 11.57
CA ASP A 17 -14.63 -4.72 10.53
C ASP A 17 -15.66 -3.90 9.73
N THR A 18 -15.33 -2.62 9.48
CA THR A 18 -16.27 -1.64 8.94
C THR A 18 -15.76 -1.08 7.61
N VAL A 19 -16.70 -0.94 6.66
CA VAL A 19 -16.45 -0.21 5.41
C VAL A 19 -17.00 1.21 5.55
N LEU A 20 -16.12 2.19 5.41
CA LEU A 20 -16.45 3.61 5.37
C LEU A 20 -16.13 4.13 3.97
N SER A 21 -17.16 4.36 3.17
CA SER A 21 -16.97 4.74 1.77
C SER A 21 -17.80 5.95 1.36
N GLU A 22 -17.26 6.74 0.42
CA GLU A 22 -17.94 7.84 -0.24
C GLU A 22 -18.46 8.94 0.72
N ASN A 23 -17.91 9.00 1.93
CA ASN A 23 -18.27 10.05 2.88
C ASN A 23 -17.60 11.36 2.52
N VAL A 24 -18.31 12.46 2.75
CA VAL A 24 -17.84 13.80 2.41
C VAL A 24 -17.90 14.71 3.64
N ALA A 25 -16.79 15.36 3.96
CA ALA A 25 -16.71 16.34 5.03
C ALA A 25 -16.36 17.73 4.49
N LYS A 26 -17.01 18.78 4.99
CA LYS A 26 -16.69 20.18 4.63
C LYS A 26 -15.39 20.69 5.23
N TYR A 27 -14.91 20.03 6.28
CA TYR A 27 -13.61 20.36 6.90
C TYR A 27 -12.67 19.19 6.76
N GLY A 28 -12.60 18.32 7.73
CA GLY A 28 -11.63 17.23 7.75
C GLY A 28 -12.25 15.91 8.16
N GLY A 29 -11.54 14.83 7.89
CA GLY A 29 -12.00 13.48 8.15
C GLY A 29 -13.17 13.10 7.24
N GLY A 30 -12.92 12.90 5.95
CA GLY A 30 -13.97 12.51 5.02
C GLY A 30 -14.77 11.31 5.53
N ALA A 31 -14.09 10.29 6.03
CA ALA A 31 -14.73 9.19 6.75
C ALA A 31 -14.83 9.47 8.25
N ILE A 32 -13.71 9.74 8.93
CA ILE A 32 -13.63 9.80 10.39
C ILE A 32 -12.95 11.11 10.82
N TYR A 33 -13.57 11.83 11.75
CA TYR A 33 -12.96 12.95 12.46
C TYR A 33 -12.86 12.64 13.94
N ASN A 34 -11.66 12.71 14.49
CA ASN A 34 -11.38 12.50 15.90
C ASN A 34 -10.97 13.82 16.58
N PHE A 35 -11.62 14.16 17.68
CA PHE A 35 -11.33 15.33 18.48
C PHE A 35 -11.09 14.93 19.94
N GLY A 36 -9.87 15.10 20.43
CA GLY A 36 -9.51 14.75 21.82
C GLY A 36 -9.75 13.26 22.13
N SER A 37 -9.64 12.38 21.15
CA SER A 37 -10.09 11.00 21.25
C SER A 37 -8.90 10.03 21.17
N ASN A 38 -9.05 8.85 21.81
CA ASN A 38 -8.13 7.73 21.66
C ASN A 38 -8.86 6.62 20.89
N VAL A 39 -8.84 6.71 19.57
CA VAL A 39 -9.58 5.80 18.69
C VAL A 39 -8.77 4.58 18.32
N ARG A 40 -9.44 3.43 18.15
CA ARG A 40 -8.88 2.23 17.54
C ARG A 40 -9.65 1.92 16.27
N ILE A 41 -8.95 1.89 15.14
CA ILE A 41 -9.50 1.53 13.82
C ILE A 41 -8.84 0.21 13.44
N ILE A 42 -9.64 -0.86 13.32
CA ILE A 42 -9.14 -2.23 13.20
C ILE A 42 -9.88 -2.93 12.05
N SER A 43 -9.12 -3.53 11.14
CA SER A 43 -9.67 -4.31 10.01
C SER A 43 -10.75 -3.55 9.22
N CYS A 44 -10.52 -2.25 9.01
CA CYS A 44 -11.46 -1.37 8.33
C CYS A 44 -11.05 -1.09 6.88
N SER A 45 -12.04 -0.80 6.04
CA SER A 45 -11.82 -0.31 4.68
C SER A 45 -12.34 1.11 4.55
N LEU A 46 -11.42 2.08 4.35
CA LEU A 46 -11.75 3.48 4.14
C LEU A 46 -11.48 3.82 2.67
N LYS A 47 -12.54 4.02 1.87
CA LYS A 47 -12.39 4.21 0.42
C LYS A 47 -13.23 5.36 -0.13
N HIS A 48 -12.67 6.09 -1.09
CA HIS A 48 -13.34 7.19 -1.81
C HIS A 48 -13.92 8.27 -0.90
N ASN A 49 -13.37 8.46 0.31
CA ASN A 49 -13.82 9.51 1.23
C ASN A 49 -13.16 10.84 0.87
N ARG A 50 -13.87 11.94 1.05
CA ARG A 50 -13.42 13.26 0.65
C ARG A 50 -13.54 14.28 1.76
N ALA A 51 -12.50 15.09 1.93
CA ALA A 51 -12.49 16.24 2.83
C ALA A 51 -12.11 17.53 2.09
N ALA A 52 -12.82 18.63 2.37
CA ALA A 52 -12.49 19.91 1.75
C ALA A 52 -11.21 20.57 2.34
N TYR A 53 -10.67 20.02 3.42
CA TYR A 53 -9.38 20.48 3.97
C TYR A 53 -8.42 19.32 4.12
N ASN A 54 -8.34 18.66 5.28
CA ASN A 54 -7.33 17.65 5.58
C ASN A 54 -7.98 16.31 5.99
N GLY A 55 -7.24 15.22 5.81
CA GLY A 55 -7.70 13.88 6.18
C GLY A 55 -8.87 13.41 5.33
N GLY A 56 -8.61 13.00 4.10
CA GLY A 56 -9.66 12.46 3.21
C GLY A 56 -10.34 11.25 3.82
N GLY A 57 -9.56 10.31 4.36
CA GLY A 57 -10.06 9.22 5.18
C GLY A 57 -10.25 9.66 6.63
N VAL A 58 -9.16 9.89 7.36
CA VAL A 58 -9.17 10.19 8.80
C VAL A 58 -8.52 11.54 9.09
N TYR A 59 -9.12 12.30 9.97
CA TYR A 59 -8.52 13.50 10.56
C TYR A 59 -8.49 13.41 12.07
N ASP A 60 -7.30 13.46 12.64
CA ASP A 60 -7.08 13.52 14.09
C ASP A 60 -6.72 14.93 14.54
N TYR A 61 -7.40 15.42 15.54
CA TYR A 61 -7.11 16.69 16.20
C TYR A 61 -7.03 16.47 17.72
N ASP A 62 -5.88 16.75 18.31
CA ASP A 62 -5.59 16.50 19.74
C ASP A 62 -5.94 15.06 20.15
N SER A 63 -5.66 14.13 19.26
CA SER A 63 -6.11 12.75 19.36
C SER A 63 -4.95 11.77 19.29
N SER A 64 -5.12 10.60 19.91
CA SER A 64 -4.18 9.49 19.83
C SER A 64 -4.95 8.20 19.53
N GLY A 65 -4.27 7.15 19.14
CA GLY A 65 -4.95 5.89 18.89
C GLY A 65 -4.11 4.95 18.06
N TYR A 66 -4.77 3.95 17.51
CA TYR A 66 -4.16 2.93 16.67
C TYR A 66 -5.02 2.65 15.45
N VAL A 67 -4.35 2.52 14.31
CA VAL A 67 -4.94 2.00 13.07
C VAL A 67 -4.16 0.74 12.71
N THR A 68 -4.85 -0.36 12.58
CA THR A 68 -4.25 -1.68 12.31
C THR A 68 -5.09 -2.47 11.32
N ASP A 69 -4.49 -3.35 10.53
CA ASP A 69 -5.13 -4.21 9.52
C ASP A 69 -6.11 -3.48 8.58
N SER A 70 -5.91 -2.20 8.36
CA SER A 70 -6.89 -1.38 7.66
C SER A 70 -6.40 -0.96 6.27
N VAL A 71 -7.34 -0.80 5.35
CA VAL A 71 -7.06 -0.46 3.95
C VAL A 71 -7.60 0.94 3.65
N PHE A 72 -6.74 1.77 3.09
CA PHE A 72 -7.09 3.10 2.59
C PHE A 72 -7.00 3.10 1.07
N THR A 73 -8.08 3.52 0.40
CA THR A 73 -8.16 3.51 -1.06
C THR A 73 -8.82 4.78 -1.56
N ASP A 74 -8.14 5.52 -2.43
CA ASP A 74 -8.69 6.68 -3.14
C ASP A 74 -9.36 7.72 -2.23
N ASN A 75 -8.83 7.92 -1.03
CA ASN A 75 -9.31 9.00 -0.18
C ASN A 75 -8.68 10.32 -0.65
N LEU A 76 -9.43 11.41 -0.57
CA LEU A 76 -9.00 12.70 -1.10
C LEU A 76 -9.21 13.84 -0.09
N ALA A 77 -8.15 14.59 0.18
CA ALA A 77 -8.17 15.86 0.88
C ALA A 77 -7.69 16.98 -0.04
N MET A 78 -8.29 18.17 0.03
CA MET A 78 -7.85 19.30 -0.81
C MET A 78 -6.45 19.82 -0.43
N PHE A 79 -6.04 19.64 0.83
CA PHE A 79 -4.74 20.15 1.28
C PHE A 79 -3.78 19.04 1.67
N ASN A 80 -4.04 18.27 2.75
CA ASN A 80 -3.05 17.33 3.26
C ASN A 80 -3.68 16.02 3.77
N GLY A 81 -2.90 14.93 3.67
CA GLY A 81 -3.24 13.64 4.24
C GLY A 81 -4.46 13.01 3.59
N ASN A 82 -4.34 12.62 2.34
CA ASN A 82 -5.46 11.99 1.64
C ASN A 82 -5.99 10.77 2.40
N ALA A 83 -5.14 9.86 2.84
CA ALA A 83 -5.57 8.78 3.70
C ALA A 83 -5.84 9.29 5.13
N MET A 84 -4.85 9.97 5.73
CA MET A 84 -4.94 10.42 7.10
C MET A 84 -4.18 11.72 7.35
N TYR A 85 -4.76 12.63 8.13
CA TYR A 85 -4.10 13.82 8.63
C TYR A 85 -4.09 13.85 10.16
N ARG A 86 -2.91 14.01 10.75
CA ARG A 86 -2.70 14.20 12.18
C ARG A 86 -2.47 15.67 12.47
N GLY A 87 -3.49 16.33 12.96
CA GLY A 87 -3.42 17.72 13.33
C GLY A 87 -2.75 17.96 14.68
N TYR A 88 -3.06 19.09 15.27
CA TYR A 88 -2.47 19.56 16.52
C TYR A 88 -2.45 18.47 17.61
N ARG A 89 -1.27 18.22 18.22
CA ARG A 89 -1.02 17.28 19.33
C ARG A 89 -1.51 15.83 19.09
N SER A 90 -1.61 15.43 17.86
CA SER A 90 -2.06 14.08 17.55
C SER A 90 -0.89 13.09 17.45
N ALA A 91 -1.10 11.89 17.98
CA ALA A 91 -0.08 10.85 18.08
C ALA A 91 -0.62 9.45 17.72
N THR A 92 -1.48 9.39 16.72
CA THR A 92 -2.02 8.09 16.26
C THR A 92 -0.95 7.28 15.55
N ILE A 93 -0.84 6.02 15.92
CA ILE A 93 0.06 5.03 15.34
C ILE A 93 -0.70 4.26 14.26
N VAL A 94 -0.08 4.14 13.10
CA VAL A 94 -0.58 3.30 12.00
C VAL A 94 0.41 2.16 11.86
N ASP A 95 -0.03 0.92 11.99
CA ASP A 95 0.87 -0.22 11.94
C ASP A 95 1.20 -0.66 10.50
N GLU A 96 2.15 -1.59 10.39
CA GLU A 96 2.68 -2.08 9.13
C GLU A 96 1.68 -2.96 8.33
N ASP A 97 0.62 -3.45 8.97
CA ASP A 97 -0.41 -4.26 8.32
C ASP A 97 -1.46 -3.41 7.59
N CYS A 98 -1.40 -2.08 7.78
CA CYS A 98 -2.24 -1.15 7.03
C CYS A 98 -1.76 -1.00 5.58
N ARG A 99 -2.72 -0.96 4.65
CA ARG A 99 -2.45 -0.84 3.21
C ARG A 99 -2.97 0.48 2.66
N PHE A 100 -2.13 1.10 1.83
CA PHE A 100 -2.44 2.31 1.09
C PHE A 100 -2.33 1.98 -0.39
N THR A 101 -3.46 1.94 -1.10
CA THR A 101 -3.52 1.34 -2.44
C THR A 101 -3.25 2.32 -3.57
N MET A 102 -3.11 3.62 -3.27
CA MET A 102 -2.85 4.63 -4.29
C MET A 102 -1.68 5.53 -3.90
N VAL A 103 -0.95 6.01 -4.90
CA VAL A 103 0.15 6.99 -4.75
C VAL A 103 -0.29 8.23 -3.96
N HIS A 104 -1.57 8.54 -3.98
CA HIS A 104 -2.14 9.72 -3.32
C HIS A 104 -2.67 9.48 -1.91
N ASP A 105 -2.73 8.24 -1.44
CA ASP A 105 -3.16 7.92 -0.08
C ASP A 105 -2.04 8.26 0.93
N THR A 106 -1.82 9.53 1.16
CA THR A 106 -0.76 10.06 2.01
C THR A 106 -1.19 10.18 3.47
N ILE A 107 -0.25 9.91 4.37
CA ILE A 107 -0.36 10.30 5.78
C ILE A 107 0.48 11.55 5.98
N SER A 108 -0.10 12.59 6.52
CA SER A 108 0.62 13.83 6.84
C SER A 108 0.17 14.45 8.17
N GLY A 109 0.84 15.47 8.64
CA GLY A 109 0.43 16.20 9.84
C GLY A 109 1.57 16.84 10.60
N THR A 110 1.21 17.60 11.64
CA THR A 110 2.13 18.37 12.49
C THR A 110 2.48 17.64 13.79
N GLY A 111 1.89 16.50 14.08
CA GLY A 111 2.16 15.67 15.25
C GLY A 111 3.44 14.83 15.10
N GLY A 112 4.09 14.50 16.21
CA GLY A 112 5.32 13.70 16.23
C GLY A 112 5.16 12.34 15.51
N PHE A 113 6.21 11.95 14.79
CA PHE A 113 6.22 10.82 13.87
C PHE A 113 6.38 9.49 14.59
N MET A 114 5.45 8.59 14.39
CA MET A 114 5.71 7.16 14.22
C MET A 114 4.78 6.66 13.11
N VAL A 115 5.24 6.69 11.88
CA VAL A 115 4.66 5.89 10.81
C VAL A 115 5.39 4.56 10.86
N ALA A 116 4.76 3.54 11.38
CA ALA A 116 5.03 2.22 10.84
C ALA A 116 4.70 2.35 9.34
N ARG A 117 5.67 2.09 8.49
CA ARG A 117 5.45 2.12 7.04
C ARG A 117 4.40 1.05 6.78
N GLY A 118 3.19 1.46 6.40
CA GLY A 118 2.23 0.52 5.86
C GLY A 118 2.93 -0.29 4.78
N LYS A 119 2.72 -1.61 4.76
CA LYS A 119 3.30 -2.47 3.72
C LYS A 119 2.91 -1.89 2.37
N GLN A 120 3.89 -1.33 1.69
CA GLN A 120 3.68 -0.76 0.37
C GLN A 120 3.57 -1.92 -0.60
N ILE A 121 2.47 -2.02 -1.32
CA ILE A 121 2.32 -3.00 -2.37
C ILE A 121 2.87 -2.47 -3.70
N GLY A 122 3.39 -3.38 -4.49
CA GLY A 122 3.91 -3.10 -5.82
C GLY A 122 3.99 -4.37 -6.65
N ALA A 123 4.42 -4.23 -7.88
CA ALA A 123 4.60 -5.37 -8.77
C ALA A 123 5.78 -6.23 -8.30
N CYS A 124 5.55 -7.53 -8.27
CA CYS A 124 6.51 -8.57 -7.95
C CYS A 124 6.61 -9.53 -9.13
N CYS A 125 7.78 -9.68 -9.69
CA CYS A 125 8.03 -10.64 -10.75
C CYS A 125 8.42 -12.00 -10.18
N VAL A 126 7.65 -13.04 -10.49
CA VAL A 126 7.96 -14.43 -10.14
C VAL A 126 8.04 -15.23 -11.43
N GLY A 127 9.26 -15.51 -11.86
CA GLY A 127 9.49 -16.06 -13.20
C GLY A 127 8.93 -15.12 -14.29
N THR A 128 7.98 -15.60 -15.09
CA THR A 128 7.29 -14.79 -16.10
C THR A 128 5.99 -14.18 -15.64
N GLY A 129 5.58 -14.46 -14.41
CA GLY A 129 4.35 -13.96 -13.81
C GLY A 129 4.57 -12.66 -13.04
N CYS A 130 3.50 -11.92 -12.85
CA CYS A 130 3.49 -10.72 -12.04
C CYS A 130 2.38 -10.78 -10.99
N LEU A 131 2.72 -10.41 -9.76
CA LEU A 131 1.82 -10.32 -8.62
C LEU A 131 1.85 -8.91 -8.06
N ILE A 132 0.75 -8.45 -7.48
CA ILE A 132 0.73 -7.21 -6.69
C ILE A 132 0.76 -7.60 -5.22
N VAL A 133 1.92 -7.45 -4.60
CA VAL A 133 2.19 -7.85 -3.20
C VAL A 133 3.13 -6.83 -2.55
N ASP A 134 3.36 -6.96 -1.26
CA ASP A 134 4.42 -6.22 -0.55
C ASP A 134 5.80 -6.87 -0.80
N GLU A 135 6.86 -6.13 -0.47
CA GLU A 135 8.24 -6.57 -0.67
C GLU A 135 8.56 -7.89 0.04
N ASP A 136 8.16 -8.05 1.30
CA ASP A 136 8.43 -9.27 2.08
C ASP A 136 7.72 -10.48 1.47
N SER A 137 6.48 -10.31 1.04
CA SER A 137 5.70 -11.34 0.36
C SER A 137 6.34 -11.71 -0.97
N CYS A 138 6.86 -10.72 -1.71
CA CYS A 138 7.59 -10.93 -2.96
C CYS A 138 8.86 -11.77 -2.75
N VAL A 139 9.65 -11.42 -1.75
CA VAL A 139 10.86 -12.16 -1.37
C VAL A 139 10.51 -13.59 -0.95
N THR A 140 9.45 -13.78 -0.18
CA THR A 140 9.00 -15.10 0.30
C THR A 140 8.66 -16.05 -0.84
N VAL A 141 8.10 -15.54 -1.93
CA VAL A 141 7.80 -16.36 -3.13
C VAL A 141 8.96 -16.42 -4.13
N GLY A 142 10.13 -15.92 -3.77
CA GLY A 142 11.32 -15.92 -4.62
C GLY A 142 11.22 -14.97 -5.81
N GLY A 143 10.45 -13.91 -5.69
CA GLY A 143 10.24 -12.92 -6.72
C GLY A 143 11.20 -11.73 -6.64
N SER A 144 11.21 -10.92 -7.70
CA SER A 144 11.89 -9.63 -7.76
C SER A 144 10.88 -8.50 -7.60
N TRP A 145 11.00 -7.74 -6.52
CA TRP A 145 10.11 -6.63 -6.24
C TRP A 145 10.52 -5.38 -7.01
N LEU A 146 9.59 -4.78 -7.74
CA LEU A 146 9.85 -3.65 -8.62
C LEU A 146 9.64 -2.28 -7.95
N GLY A 147 9.26 -2.29 -6.68
CA GLY A 147 9.04 -1.07 -5.90
C GLY A 147 7.59 -0.77 -5.59
N SER A 148 7.38 0.12 -4.63
CA SER A 148 6.06 0.56 -4.21
C SER A 148 5.30 1.24 -5.34
N ASN A 149 3.98 1.01 -5.39
CA ASN A 149 3.07 1.62 -6.36
C ASN A 149 3.36 1.28 -7.83
N THR A 150 4.15 0.25 -8.10
CA THR A 150 4.29 -0.30 -9.45
C THR A 150 3.15 -1.27 -9.73
N THR A 151 2.75 -1.37 -11.00
CA THR A 151 1.67 -2.27 -11.42
C THR A 151 2.18 -3.29 -12.42
N CYS A 152 1.50 -4.43 -12.52
CA CYS A 152 1.81 -5.45 -13.52
C CYS A 152 1.52 -5.01 -14.95
N GLU A 153 0.76 -3.93 -15.13
CA GLU A 153 0.41 -3.36 -16.43
C GLU A 153 1.43 -2.32 -16.92
N ASP A 154 2.32 -1.88 -16.05
CA ASP A 154 3.34 -0.89 -16.39
C ASP A 154 4.36 -1.52 -17.36
N GLN A 155 4.32 -1.12 -18.61
CA GLN A 155 5.19 -1.68 -19.66
C GLN A 155 6.68 -1.40 -19.42
N MET A 156 7.02 -0.37 -18.66
CA MET A 156 8.41 -0.03 -18.33
C MET A 156 8.97 -0.90 -17.19
N LEU A 157 8.08 -1.47 -16.37
CA LEU A 157 8.41 -2.30 -15.23
C LEU A 157 7.89 -3.74 -15.39
N ALA A 158 7.51 -4.14 -16.60
CA ALA A 158 7.06 -5.50 -16.88
C ALA A 158 8.11 -6.51 -16.43
N CYS A 159 7.65 -7.59 -15.81
CA CYS A 159 8.52 -8.67 -15.41
C CYS A 159 9.36 -9.17 -16.58
N PRO A 160 10.65 -9.42 -16.39
CA PRO A 160 11.52 -9.90 -17.46
C PRO A 160 10.90 -11.15 -18.09
N LYS A 161 10.66 -11.10 -19.39
CA LYS A 161 10.34 -12.33 -20.12
C LYS A 161 11.58 -13.22 -20.03
N PRO A 162 11.44 -14.52 -19.83
CA PRO A 162 12.59 -15.40 -19.92
C PRO A 162 13.26 -15.13 -21.27
N ASN A 163 14.52 -14.80 -21.23
CA ASN A 163 15.31 -14.70 -22.44
C ASN A 163 15.19 -16.05 -23.14
N THR A 164 14.57 -16.08 -24.31
CA THR A 164 14.32 -17.32 -25.06
C THR A 164 15.62 -17.99 -25.54
N GLY A 165 16.74 -17.65 -25.01
CA GLY A 165 18.06 -18.20 -25.26
C GLY A 165 18.86 -18.46 -23.99
N ASP A 166 18.37 -18.06 -22.83
CA ASP A 166 18.96 -18.29 -21.52
C ASP A 166 18.62 -19.70 -21.03
N VAL A 167 19.49 -20.65 -21.35
CA VAL A 167 19.28 -22.08 -21.07
C VAL A 167 19.72 -22.44 -19.65
N ASN A 168 20.67 -21.70 -19.10
CA ASN A 168 21.16 -21.91 -17.72
C ASN A 168 20.39 -21.12 -16.67
N THR A 169 19.49 -20.20 -17.08
CA THR A 169 18.64 -19.35 -16.22
C THR A 169 19.42 -18.39 -15.30
N ASP A 170 20.59 -17.92 -15.76
CA ASP A 170 21.38 -16.94 -15.02
C ASP A 170 21.00 -15.48 -15.34
N GLY A 171 20.05 -15.26 -16.25
CA GLY A 171 19.53 -13.96 -16.67
C GLY A 171 20.30 -13.32 -17.83
N ILE A 172 21.33 -13.96 -18.36
CA ILE A 172 22.17 -13.46 -19.45
C ILE A 172 22.16 -14.48 -20.59
N VAL A 173 21.90 -14.06 -21.80
CA VAL A 173 22.05 -14.91 -22.98
C VAL A 173 23.49 -14.76 -23.50
N ASP A 174 24.32 -15.76 -23.25
CA ASP A 174 25.73 -15.72 -23.63
C ASP A 174 26.22 -17.05 -24.23
N MET A 175 27.53 -17.20 -24.36
CA MET A 175 28.16 -18.40 -24.91
C MET A 175 27.93 -19.64 -24.06
N MET A 176 27.65 -19.55 -22.79
CA MET A 176 27.35 -20.69 -21.93
C MET A 176 26.02 -21.33 -22.28
N ASP A 177 25.02 -20.57 -22.65
CA ASP A 177 23.72 -21.04 -23.11
C ASP A 177 23.87 -21.81 -24.44
N LEU A 178 24.66 -21.27 -25.34
CA LEU A 178 24.96 -21.91 -26.61
C LEU A 178 25.67 -23.26 -26.43
N VAL A 179 26.59 -23.36 -25.48
CA VAL A 179 27.30 -24.61 -25.16
C VAL A 179 26.34 -25.66 -24.60
N LEU A 180 25.40 -25.28 -23.73
CA LEU A 180 24.38 -26.16 -23.18
C LEU A 180 23.44 -26.71 -24.27
N VAL A 181 23.00 -25.90 -25.21
CA VAL A 181 22.18 -26.30 -26.34
C VAL A 181 22.97 -27.27 -27.24
N MET A 182 24.22 -26.97 -27.56
CA MET A 182 25.05 -27.85 -28.40
C MET A 182 25.35 -29.22 -27.75
N THR A 183 25.60 -29.24 -26.44
CA THR A 183 25.81 -30.52 -25.71
C THR A 183 24.53 -31.35 -25.61
N SER A 184 23.36 -30.75 -25.49
CA SER A 184 22.07 -31.45 -25.50
C SER A 184 21.78 -32.07 -26.88
N MET A 185 22.11 -31.38 -27.98
CA MET A 185 21.94 -31.87 -29.35
C MET A 185 22.88 -33.04 -29.68
N GLN A 186 24.12 -33.02 -29.16
CA GLN A 186 25.07 -34.12 -29.36
C GLN A 186 24.65 -35.41 -28.62
N ASN A 187 23.97 -35.29 -27.49
CA ASN A 187 23.47 -36.42 -26.74
C ASN A 187 22.22 -37.07 -27.38
N THR A 188 21.39 -36.29 -28.07
CA THR A 188 20.23 -36.81 -28.82
C THR A 188 20.59 -37.46 -30.13
N ALA A 189 21.77 -37.20 -30.71
CA ALA A 189 22.24 -37.80 -31.94
C ALA A 189 22.94 -39.18 -31.73
N LYS A 190 23.09 -39.63 -30.47
CA LYS A 190 23.74 -40.91 -30.12
C LYS A 190 22.77 -42.01 -29.66
N ASN A 191 21.49 -41.78 -29.70
CA ASN A 191 20.41 -42.74 -29.50
C ASN A 191 19.65 -42.90 -30.86
#